data_9122f78de6ab3e8d91bc10b216fbc114
#
_entry.id   9122f78de6ab3e8d91bc10b216fbc114
#
_cell.length_a   1.000
_cell.length_b   1.000
_cell.length_c   1.000
_cell.angle_alpha   90.00
_cell.angle_beta   90.00
_cell.angle_gamma   90.00
#
_symmetry.space_group_name_H-M   'P 1'
#
loop_
_entity.id
_entity.type
_entity.pdbx_description
1 polymer ?
#
loop_
_entity_poly.entity_id
_entity_poly.type
_entity_poly.pdbx_seq_one_letter_code
_entity_poly.pdbx_strand_id
1 'polypeptide(L)'
;MGKQRIVLASGNKHKIKEIGQMLTDYEVVGYKDLGFDFEIEENGTTFYENALIKAKTVAETLNLPALADDSGICVEELNGEPGIYSARYAGDGIDAHNNELLLKNMQGKTNRKAKFVCCMVFYRPDGQIITATGETHGLIMDACYGENGFGYDPLFFSLDLNKCLGLATDKEKNSISHRYRAISGLKEKLK
;
A
#
# COMPACT_ATOMS: atom_id res chain seq x y z
N MET A 1 21.56 -12.62 -18.09
CA MET A 1 21.02 -13.22 -16.86
C MET A 1 19.57 -12.75 -16.71
N GLY A 2 18.62 -13.65 -16.44
CA GLY A 2 17.24 -13.27 -16.16
C GLY A 2 17.14 -12.46 -14.87
N LYS A 3 16.11 -11.60 -14.76
CA LYS A 3 15.85 -10.87 -13.52
C LYS A 3 15.52 -11.87 -12.41
N GLN A 4 15.97 -11.60 -11.19
CA GLN A 4 15.57 -12.38 -10.03
C GLN A 4 14.07 -12.17 -9.79
N ARG A 5 13.33 -13.26 -9.57
CA ARG A 5 11.89 -13.22 -9.31
C ARG A 5 11.62 -12.93 -7.83
N ILE A 6 10.67 -12.05 -7.59
CA ILE A 6 10.09 -11.80 -6.26
C ILE A 6 8.59 -12.10 -6.33
N VAL A 7 8.11 -12.95 -5.44
CA VAL A 7 6.67 -13.22 -5.32
C VAL A 7 6.04 -12.14 -4.43
N LEU A 8 5.03 -11.45 -4.97
CA LEU A 8 4.26 -10.48 -4.19
C LEU A 8 3.07 -11.17 -3.53
N ALA A 9 3.00 -11.09 -2.21
CA ALA A 9 1.90 -11.60 -1.39
C ALA A 9 0.70 -10.64 -1.42
N SER A 10 0.18 -10.37 -2.62
CA SER A 10 -0.97 -9.51 -2.85
C SER A 10 -1.78 -9.97 -4.05
N GLY A 11 -3.10 -9.92 -3.94
CA GLY A 11 -4.03 -10.07 -5.05
C GLY A 11 -4.44 -8.74 -5.70
N ASN A 12 -3.98 -7.60 -5.16
CA ASN A 12 -4.33 -6.28 -5.66
C ASN A 12 -3.49 -5.93 -6.89
N LYS A 13 -4.12 -5.92 -8.08
CA LYS A 13 -3.46 -5.64 -9.36
C LYS A 13 -2.82 -4.25 -9.44
N HIS A 14 -3.41 -3.24 -8.78
CA HIS A 14 -2.85 -1.89 -8.73
C HIS A 14 -1.52 -1.87 -7.95
N LYS A 15 -1.47 -2.55 -6.81
CA LYS A 15 -0.23 -2.70 -6.02
C LYS A 15 0.84 -3.47 -6.81
N ILE A 16 0.48 -4.57 -7.46
CA ILE A 16 1.41 -5.37 -8.28
C ILE A 16 2.01 -4.50 -9.38
N LYS A 17 1.18 -3.72 -10.09
CA LYS A 17 1.62 -2.79 -11.14
C LYS A 17 2.58 -1.74 -10.59
N GLU A 18 2.20 -1.03 -9.51
CA GLU A 18 3.04 0.01 -8.91
C GLU A 18 4.39 -0.54 -8.43
N ILE A 19 4.38 -1.66 -7.70
CA ILE A 19 5.61 -2.28 -7.19
C ILE A 19 6.51 -2.76 -8.33
N GLY A 20 5.93 -3.37 -9.37
CA GLY A 20 6.68 -3.80 -10.55
C GLY A 20 7.34 -2.64 -11.31
N GLN A 21 6.69 -1.48 -11.39
CA GLN A 21 7.24 -0.26 -12.00
C GLN A 21 8.42 0.31 -11.19
N MET A 22 8.46 0.08 -9.89
CA MET A 22 9.49 0.60 -8.99
C MET A 22 10.65 -0.39 -8.78
N LEU A 23 10.37 -1.71 -8.82
CA LEU A 23 11.34 -2.80 -8.68
C LEU A 23 11.83 -3.30 -10.04
N THR A 24 12.34 -2.41 -10.88
CA THR A 24 12.74 -2.72 -12.27
C THR A 24 13.86 -3.76 -12.41
N ASP A 25 14.64 -3.98 -11.36
CA ASP A 25 15.74 -4.97 -11.34
C ASP A 25 15.23 -6.40 -11.08
N TYR A 26 13.95 -6.53 -10.70
CA TYR A 26 13.32 -7.79 -10.38
C TYR A 26 12.13 -8.07 -11.31
N GLU A 27 11.80 -9.36 -11.44
CA GLU A 27 10.51 -9.80 -11.99
C GLU A 27 9.53 -9.95 -10.83
N VAL A 28 8.60 -9.01 -10.70
CA VAL A 28 7.57 -9.03 -9.65
C VAL A 28 6.34 -9.77 -10.16
N VAL A 29 5.94 -10.85 -9.48
CA VAL A 29 4.80 -11.69 -9.84
C VAL A 29 3.89 -11.86 -8.64
N GLY A 30 2.59 -11.68 -8.81
CA GLY A 30 1.61 -11.99 -7.76
C GLY A 30 1.55 -13.50 -7.46
N TYR A 31 1.38 -13.91 -6.22
CA TYR A 31 1.26 -15.33 -5.89
C TYR A 31 0.07 -16.00 -6.59
N LYS A 32 -1.02 -15.26 -6.82
CA LYS A 32 -2.19 -15.75 -7.57
C LYS A 32 -1.88 -15.97 -9.05
N ASP A 33 -0.98 -15.19 -9.64
CA ASP A 33 -0.56 -15.35 -11.04
C ASP A 33 0.32 -16.60 -11.23
N LEU A 34 0.85 -17.16 -10.13
CA LEU A 34 1.56 -18.43 -10.11
C LEU A 34 0.62 -19.64 -9.93
N GLY A 35 -0.70 -19.42 -9.93
CA GLY A 35 -1.71 -20.48 -9.79
C GLY A 35 -2.05 -20.84 -8.33
N PHE A 36 -1.60 -20.06 -7.36
CA PHE A 36 -1.94 -20.26 -5.96
C PHE A 36 -3.13 -19.40 -5.57
N ASP A 37 -4.24 -20.05 -5.25
CA ASP A 37 -5.47 -19.36 -4.84
C ASP A 37 -5.84 -19.75 -3.41
N PHE A 38 -5.20 -19.08 -2.46
CA PHE A 38 -5.54 -19.16 -1.05
C PHE A 38 -5.72 -17.75 -0.48
N GLU A 39 -6.57 -17.64 0.52
CA GLU A 39 -6.76 -16.39 1.25
C GLU A 39 -5.78 -16.32 2.42
N ILE A 40 -5.29 -15.11 2.68
CA ILE A 40 -4.41 -14.83 3.81
C ILE A 40 -5.22 -13.98 4.78
N GLU A 41 -5.48 -14.52 5.96
CA GLU A 41 -6.17 -13.80 7.02
C GLU A 41 -5.25 -12.75 7.65
N GLU A 42 -5.63 -11.48 7.48
CA GLU A 42 -4.91 -10.33 8.05
C GLU A 42 -5.53 -9.98 9.42
N ASN A 43 -5.03 -10.62 10.47
CA ASN A 43 -5.49 -10.45 11.87
C ASN A 43 -4.50 -9.67 12.74
N GLY A 44 -3.52 -9.03 12.14
CA GLY A 44 -2.59 -8.13 12.81
C GLY A 44 -3.24 -6.80 13.21
N THR A 45 -2.64 -6.14 14.18
CA THR A 45 -3.09 -4.85 14.71
C THR A 45 -2.30 -3.66 14.16
N THR A 46 -1.25 -3.94 13.38
CA THR A 46 -0.39 -2.95 12.75
C THR A 46 -0.15 -3.29 11.29
N PHE A 47 0.23 -2.29 10.48
CA PHE A 47 0.66 -2.50 9.09
C PHE A 47 1.82 -3.50 9.00
N TYR A 48 2.76 -3.46 9.94
CA TYR A 48 3.88 -4.40 9.98
C TYR A 48 3.41 -5.84 10.20
N GLU A 49 2.56 -6.08 11.18
CA GLU A 49 2.05 -7.42 11.47
C GLU A 49 1.29 -8.01 10.28
N ASN A 50 0.41 -7.24 9.65
CA ASN A 50 -0.32 -7.69 8.47
C ASN A 50 0.63 -7.96 7.28
N ALA A 51 1.60 -7.09 7.02
CA ALA A 51 2.60 -7.32 5.98
C ALA A 51 3.44 -8.58 6.27
N LEU A 52 3.86 -8.79 7.53
CA LEU A 52 4.61 -9.97 7.95
C LEU A 52 3.80 -11.26 7.77
N ILE A 53 2.55 -11.29 8.22
CA ILE A 53 1.65 -12.44 8.03
C ILE A 53 1.56 -12.79 6.54
N LYS A 54 1.33 -11.82 5.67
CA LYS A 54 1.24 -12.05 4.22
C LYS A 54 2.55 -12.58 3.64
N ALA A 55 3.66 -11.91 3.89
CA ALA A 55 4.96 -12.29 3.34
C ALA A 55 5.38 -13.69 3.81
N LYS A 56 5.25 -13.96 5.10
CA LYS A 56 5.60 -15.24 5.72
C LYS A 56 4.74 -16.37 5.14
N THR A 57 3.41 -16.21 5.12
CA THR A 57 2.50 -17.24 4.59
C THR A 57 2.85 -17.61 3.15
N VAL A 58 3.06 -16.63 2.27
CA VAL A 58 3.42 -16.90 0.87
C VAL A 58 4.81 -17.53 0.77
N ALA A 59 5.80 -17.01 1.49
CA ALA A 59 7.16 -17.52 1.42
C ALA A 59 7.27 -18.98 1.89
N GLU A 60 6.62 -19.31 2.99
CA GLU A 60 6.63 -20.69 3.54
C GLU A 60 5.82 -21.65 2.67
N THR A 61 4.67 -21.21 2.13
CA THR A 61 3.84 -22.04 1.25
C THR A 61 4.54 -22.36 -0.07
N LEU A 62 5.20 -21.36 -0.68
CA LEU A 62 5.85 -21.54 -2.00
C LEU A 62 7.31 -21.97 -1.90
N ASN A 63 7.90 -21.93 -0.70
CA ASN A 63 9.33 -22.08 -0.48
C ASN A 63 10.18 -21.12 -1.35
N LEU A 64 9.71 -19.87 -1.49
CA LEU A 64 10.32 -18.79 -2.27
C LEU A 64 10.35 -17.49 -1.46
N PRO A 65 11.33 -16.61 -1.71
CA PRO A 65 11.29 -15.28 -1.11
C PRO A 65 10.02 -14.53 -1.51
N ALA A 66 9.32 -13.95 -0.55
CA ALA A 66 8.11 -13.20 -0.78
C ALA A 66 8.20 -11.77 -0.23
N LEU A 67 7.59 -10.84 -0.95
CA LEU A 67 7.40 -9.46 -0.56
C LEU A 67 5.91 -9.23 -0.27
N ALA A 68 5.61 -8.56 0.82
CA ALA A 68 4.27 -8.05 1.07
C ALA A 68 4.32 -6.57 1.41
N ASP A 69 3.25 -5.85 1.09
CA ASP A 69 2.96 -4.55 1.64
C ASP A 69 1.63 -4.58 2.41
N ASP A 70 1.59 -3.89 3.53
CA ASP A 70 0.34 -3.43 4.10
C ASP A 70 0.36 -1.91 4.17
N SER A 71 -0.74 -1.28 3.74
CA SER A 71 -0.78 0.16 3.53
C SER A 71 -2.18 0.70 3.70
N GLY A 72 -2.25 1.94 4.14
CA GLY A 72 -3.52 2.63 4.35
C GLY A 72 -3.35 4.11 4.54
N ILE A 73 -4.48 4.79 4.66
CA ILE A 73 -4.55 6.21 4.99
C ILE A 73 -4.83 6.35 6.48
N CYS A 74 -4.07 7.23 7.13
CA CYS A 74 -4.26 7.59 8.53
C CYS A 74 -4.63 9.06 8.61
N VAL A 75 -5.81 9.36 9.17
CA VAL A 75 -6.33 10.72 9.31
C VAL A 75 -6.21 11.17 10.76
N GLU A 76 -5.55 12.32 10.98
CA GLU A 76 -5.22 12.78 12.31
C GLU A 76 -6.48 13.07 13.16
N GLU A 77 -7.47 13.72 12.58
CA GLU A 77 -8.76 14.06 13.23
C GLU A 77 -9.61 12.83 13.57
N LEU A 78 -9.32 11.67 12.96
CA LEU A 78 -9.99 10.41 13.20
C LEU A 78 -9.11 9.43 14.02
N ASN A 79 -8.15 9.94 14.78
CA ASN A 79 -7.22 9.15 15.61
C ASN A 79 -6.48 8.05 14.82
N GLY A 80 -6.18 8.32 13.55
CA GLY A 80 -5.47 7.41 12.66
C GLY A 80 -6.37 6.49 11.82
N GLU A 81 -7.69 6.53 12.00
CA GLU A 81 -8.58 5.81 11.09
C GLU A 81 -8.55 6.39 9.67
N PRO A 82 -8.81 5.56 8.64
CA PRO A 82 -9.10 4.11 8.64
C PRO A 82 -7.92 3.19 9.00
N GLY A 83 -6.66 3.64 8.85
CA GLY A 83 -5.48 2.86 9.19
C GLY A 83 -5.42 1.52 8.47
N ILE A 84 -5.22 0.43 9.20
CA ILE A 84 -5.18 -0.94 8.67
C ILE A 84 -6.50 -1.42 8.04
N TYR A 85 -7.59 -0.72 8.29
CA TYR A 85 -8.91 -1.03 7.71
C TYR A 85 -9.18 -0.27 6.41
N SER A 86 -8.20 0.46 5.86
CA SER A 86 -8.38 1.33 4.70
C SER A 86 -9.05 0.65 3.51
N ALA A 87 -8.68 -0.58 3.18
CA ALA A 87 -9.23 -1.30 2.04
C ALA A 87 -10.70 -1.75 2.25
N ARG A 88 -11.17 -1.80 3.48
CA ARG A 88 -12.52 -2.30 3.86
C ARG A 88 -13.24 -1.37 4.84
N TYR A 89 -12.96 -0.08 4.79
CA TYR A 89 -13.48 0.89 5.76
C TYR A 89 -15.00 0.95 5.77
N ALA A 90 -15.64 0.87 4.60
CA ALA A 90 -17.10 0.76 4.46
C ALA A 90 -17.64 -0.68 4.59
N GLY A 91 -16.75 -1.69 4.71
CA GLY A 91 -17.11 -3.09 4.93
C GLY A 91 -17.15 -3.95 3.66
N ASP A 92 -17.30 -3.38 2.48
CA ASP A 92 -17.50 -4.11 1.21
C ASP A 92 -16.27 -4.08 0.26
N GLY A 93 -15.24 -3.33 0.63
CA GLY A 93 -14.00 -3.23 -0.17
C GLY A 93 -14.13 -2.38 -1.44
N ILE A 94 -15.21 -1.60 -1.58
CA ILE A 94 -15.42 -0.73 -2.73
C ILE A 94 -14.84 0.65 -2.44
N ASP A 95 -13.88 1.09 -3.25
CA ASP A 95 -13.17 2.36 -3.06
C ASP A 95 -14.13 3.57 -2.96
N ALA A 96 -15.16 3.62 -3.80
CA ALA A 96 -16.15 4.69 -3.77
C ALA A 96 -16.88 4.78 -2.41
N HIS A 97 -17.29 3.64 -1.85
CA HIS A 97 -17.97 3.59 -0.55
C HIS A 97 -17.02 3.94 0.60
N ASN A 98 -15.76 3.50 0.52
CA ASN A 98 -14.73 3.89 1.48
C ASN A 98 -14.51 5.41 1.47
N ASN A 99 -14.46 6.02 0.28
CA ASN A 99 -14.31 7.47 0.10
C ASN A 99 -15.53 8.24 0.64
N GLU A 100 -16.73 7.78 0.36
CA GLU A 100 -17.97 8.39 0.88
C GLU A 100 -18.02 8.34 2.40
N LEU A 101 -17.66 7.20 3.00
CA LEU A 101 -17.63 7.07 4.46
C LEU A 101 -16.58 8.00 5.08
N LEU A 102 -15.38 8.10 4.46
CA LEU A 102 -14.35 9.01 4.95
C LEU A 102 -14.81 10.47 4.87
N LEU A 103 -15.41 10.89 3.75
CA LEU A 103 -15.97 12.24 3.61
C LEU A 103 -17.04 12.54 4.67
N LYS A 104 -17.94 11.58 4.92
CA LYS A 104 -18.96 11.69 5.95
C LYS A 104 -18.35 11.87 7.34
N ASN A 105 -17.35 11.07 7.69
CA ASN A 105 -16.70 11.14 9.00
C ASN A 105 -15.86 12.42 9.17
N MET A 106 -15.45 13.03 8.05
CA MET A 106 -14.71 14.30 8.02
C MET A 106 -15.62 15.54 7.92
N GLN A 107 -16.94 15.35 7.86
CA GLN A 107 -17.88 16.48 7.78
C GLN A 107 -17.80 17.35 9.04
N GLY A 108 -17.66 18.67 8.85
CA GLY A 108 -17.53 19.63 9.94
C GLY A 108 -16.19 19.63 10.68
N LYS A 109 -15.24 18.77 10.28
CA LYS A 109 -13.91 18.71 10.84
C LYS A 109 -12.99 19.74 10.16
N THR A 110 -12.17 20.45 10.94
CA THR A 110 -11.24 21.48 10.44
C THR A 110 -9.82 20.97 10.26
N ASN A 111 -9.38 20.02 11.10
CA ASN A 111 -8.09 19.38 10.91
C ASN A 111 -8.19 18.32 9.80
N ARG A 112 -7.60 18.65 8.65
CA ARG A 112 -7.64 17.79 7.46
C ARG A 112 -6.37 16.95 7.27
N LYS A 113 -5.41 17.04 8.19
CA LYS A 113 -4.12 16.36 8.08
C LYS A 113 -4.29 14.86 8.01
N ALA A 114 -3.61 14.26 7.04
CA ALA A 114 -3.57 12.82 6.84
C ALA A 114 -2.22 12.40 6.28
N LYS A 115 -1.96 11.11 6.36
CA LYS A 115 -0.82 10.49 5.68
C LYS A 115 -1.19 9.14 5.13
N PHE A 116 -0.63 8.79 3.99
CA PHE A 116 -0.53 7.39 3.57
C PHE A 116 0.69 6.75 4.23
N VAL A 117 0.52 5.52 4.67
CA VAL A 117 1.58 4.67 5.25
C VAL A 117 1.68 3.39 4.41
N CYS A 118 2.89 2.95 4.14
CA CYS A 118 3.17 1.64 3.56
C CYS A 118 4.25 0.95 4.38
N CYS A 119 3.95 -0.20 4.95
CA CYS A 119 4.95 -1.08 5.55
C CYS A 119 5.22 -2.24 4.58
N MET A 120 6.47 -2.45 4.22
CA MET A 120 6.91 -3.57 3.40
C MET A 120 7.71 -4.56 4.21
N VAL A 121 7.44 -5.84 3.98
CA VAL A 121 8.16 -6.96 4.56
C VAL A 121 8.61 -7.88 3.43
N PHE A 122 9.91 -8.08 3.32
CA PHE A 122 10.52 -9.13 2.51
C PHE A 122 10.91 -10.28 3.44
N TYR A 123 10.36 -11.45 3.17
CA TYR A 123 10.56 -12.65 3.97
C TYR A 123 11.20 -13.74 3.12
N ARG A 124 12.24 -14.37 3.62
CA ARG A 124 12.89 -15.54 3.01
C ARG A 124 12.51 -16.82 3.73
N PRO A 125 12.47 -17.97 3.04
CA PRO A 125 12.16 -19.26 3.67
C PRO A 125 13.11 -19.65 4.80
N ASP A 126 14.34 -19.12 4.82
CA ASP A 126 15.33 -19.32 5.90
C ASP A 126 15.01 -18.50 7.17
N GLY A 127 13.94 -17.73 7.17
CA GLY A 127 13.50 -16.88 8.27
C GLY A 127 14.07 -15.47 8.28
N GLN A 128 14.88 -15.08 7.27
CA GLN A 128 15.38 -13.71 7.17
C GLN A 128 14.23 -12.75 6.86
N ILE A 129 14.15 -11.68 7.64
CA ILE A 129 13.16 -10.60 7.48
C ILE A 129 13.86 -9.28 7.21
N ILE A 130 13.44 -8.60 6.16
CA ILE A 130 13.88 -7.24 5.83
C ILE A 130 12.64 -6.36 5.71
N THR A 131 12.61 -5.23 6.42
CA THR A 131 11.44 -4.35 6.46
C THR A 131 11.80 -2.92 6.10
N ALA A 132 10.85 -2.21 5.52
CA ALA A 132 10.93 -0.78 5.30
C ALA A 132 9.53 -0.15 5.38
N THR A 133 9.47 1.07 5.88
CA THR A 133 8.24 1.84 5.96
C THR A 133 8.42 3.16 5.22
N GLY A 134 7.39 3.58 4.49
CA GLY A 134 7.33 4.87 3.83
C GLY A 134 6.03 5.58 4.12
N GLU A 135 6.10 6.91 4.22
CA GLU A 135 4.94 7.76 4.48
C GLU A 135 4.88 8.91 3.46
N THR A 136 3.67 9.34 3.11
CA THR A 136 3.42 10.54 2.30
C THR A 136 2.39 11.37 3.01
N HIS A 137 2.73 12.62 3.33
CA HIS A 137 1.88 13.53 4.08
C HIS A 137 0.99 14.36 3.16
N GLY A 138 -0.21 14.65 3.63
CA GLY A 138 -1.19 15.41 2.87
C GLY A 138 -2.40 15.85 3.67
N LEU A 139 -3.43 16.22 2.93
CA LEU A 139 -4.70 16.70 3.47
C LEU A 139 -5.85 15.96 2.83
N ILE A 140 -6.90 15.66 3.60
CA ILE A 140 -8.16 15.16 3.06
C ILE A 140 -8.93 16.30 2.42
N MET A 141 -9.30 16.13 1.17
CA MET A 141 -10.13 17.08 0.42
C MET A 141 -11.59 17.04 0.89
N ASP A 142 -12.38 17.99 0.47
CA ASP A 142 -13.82 18.11 0.76
C ASP A 142 -14.71 17.34 -0.24
N ALA A 143 -14.13 16.93 -1.35
CA ALA A 143 -14.75 16.10 -2.39
C ALA A 143 -13.68 15.27 -3.11
N CYS A 144 -14.09 14.28 -3.92
CA CYS A 144 -13.19 13.55 -4.81
C CYS A 144 -12.80 14.42 -6.01
N TYR A 145 -11.49 14.43 -6.33
CA TYR A 145 -10.93 15.16 -7.48
C TYR A 145 -10.09 14.23 -8.34
N GLY A 146 -10.46 14.12 -9.62
CA GLY A 146 -9.80 13.27 -10.60
C GLY A 146 -10.19 11.79 -10.49
N GLU A 147 -9.67 11.00 -11.43
CA GLU A 147 -9.99 9.57 -11.59
C GLU A 147 -8.73 8.70 -11.64
N ASN A 148 -7.54 9.31 -11.50
CA ASN A 148 -6.29 8.57 -11.51
C ASN A 148 -6.03 7.90 -10.16
N GLY A 149 -5.17 6.87 -10.19
CA GLY A 149 -4.81 6.11 -9.01
C GLY A 149 -5.89 5.11 -8.58
N PHE A 150 -6.00 4.88 -7.28
CA PHE A 150 -6.99 3.98 -6.66
C PHE A 150 -7.16 4.31 -5.17
N GLY A 151 -8.15 3.68 -4.52
CA GLY A 151 -8.42 3.88 -3.11
C GLY A 151 -8.80 5.32 -2.80
N TYR A 152 -8.07 5.95 -1.90
CA TYR A 152 -8.32 7.32 -1.44
C TYR A 152 -7.55 8.39 -2.23
N ASP A 153 -6.90 8.05 -3.33
CA ASP A 153 -6.16 9.03 -4.15
C ASP A 153 -7.01 10.24 -4.57
N PRO A 154 -8.31 10.09 -4.95
CA PRO A 154 -9.16 11.23 -5.27
C PRO A 154 -9.47 12.17 -4.10
N LEU A 155 -9.29 11.72 -2.86
CA LEU A 155 -9.51 12.52 -1.66
C LEU A 155 -8.22 13.08 -1.04
N PHE A 156 -7.06 12.68 -1.53
CA PHE A 156 -5.79 13.01 -0.89
C PHE A 156 -5.03 14.09 -1.65
N PHE A 157 -4.88 15.27 -1.05
CA PHE A 157 -4.00 16.32 -1.53
C PHE A 157 -2.58 16.11 -1.01
N SER A 158 -1.66 15.78 -1.90
CA SER A 158 -0.25 15.59 -1.57
C SER A 158 0.47 16.92 -1.36
N LEU A 159 1.13 17.07 -0.22
CA LEU A 159 1.98 18.24 0.05
C LEU A 159 3.25 18.23 -0.80
N ASP A 160 3.77 17.06 -1.16
CA ASP A 160 4.96 16.94 -2.00
C ASP A 160 4.72 17.38 -3.45
N LEU A 161 3.54 17.04 -4.00
CA LEU A 161 3.16 17.41 -5.38
C LEU A 161 2.40 18.72 -5.46
N ASN A 162 1.94 19.25 -4.33
CA ASN A 162 0.98 20.36 -4.28
C ASN A 162 -0.23 20.13 -5.20
N LYS A 163 -0.76 18.87 -5.19
CA LYS A 163 -1.78 18.38 -6.11
C LYS A 163 -2.57 17.23 -5.47
N CYS A 164 -3.87 17.10 -5.82
CA CYS A 164 -4.63 15.91 -5.47
C CYS A 164 -4.08 14.69 -6.24
N LEU A 165 -3.93 13.54 -5.55
CA LEU A 165 -3.39 12.34 -6.18
C LEU A 165 -4.29 11.77 -7.27
N GLY A 166 -5.61 11.97 -7.19
CA GLY A 166 -6.53 11.60 -8.26
C GLY A 166 -6.34 12.39 -9.56
N LEU A 167 -5.58 13.50 -9.52
CA LEU A 167 -5.17 14.29 -10.69
C LEU A 167 -3.72 14.04 -11.10
N ALA A 168 -2.96 13.28 -10.30
CA ALA A 168 -1.57 12.99 -10.58
C ALA A 168 -1.43 11.84 -11.59
N THR A 169 -0.40 11.91 -12.42
CA THR A 169 -0.01 10.79 -13.27
C THR A 169 0.67 9.69 -12.42
N ASP A 170 0.68 8.45 -12.92
CA ASP A 170 1.40 7.34 -12.28
C ASP A 170 2.87 7.73 -12.00
N LYS A 171 3.52 8.43 -12.92
CA LYS A 171 4.92 8.86 -12.77
C LYS A 171 5.09 9.86 -11.63
N GLU A 172 4.22 10.87 -11.53
CA GLU A 172 4.24 11.85 -10.45
C GLU A 172 4.02 11.14 -9.10
N LYS A 173 2.96 10.33 -8.99
CA LYS A 173 2.65 9.58 -7.77
C LYS A 173 3.79 8.64 -7.37
N ASN A 174 4.34 7.88 -8.32
CA ASN A 174 5.42 6.93 -8.06
C ASN A 174 6.75 7.59 -7.66
N SER A 175 6.90 8.91 -7.80
CA SER A 175 8.10 9.62 -7.37
C SER A 175 8.08 10.06 -5.89
N ILE A 176 6.89 10.11 -5.27
CA ILE A 176 6.73 10.66 -3.90
C ILE A 176 5.92 9.77 -2.96
N SER A 177 5.27 8.72 -3.47
CA SER A 177 4.31 7.95 -2.70
C SER A 177 4.93 7.21 -1.51
N HIS A 178 4.09 6.92 -0.52
CA HIS A 178 4.43 6.07 0.62
C HIS A 178 5.06 4.73 0.17
N ARG A 179 4.52 4.12 -0.89
CA ARG A 179 5.04 2.88 -1.48
C ARG A 179 6.40 3.06 -2.11
N TYR A 180 6.63 4.16 -2.85
CA TYR A 180 7.94 4.49 -3.40
C TYR A 180 8.99 4.62 -2.29
N ARG A 181 8.68 5.34 -1.22
CA ARG A 181 9.58 5.53 -0.07
C ARG A 181 9.89 4.22 0.63
N ALA A 182 8.88 3.38 0.84
CA ALA A 182 9.07 2.04 1.42
C ALA A 182 9.97 1.16 0.54
N ILE A 183 9.72 1.12 -0.78
CA ILE A 183 10.55 0.36 -1.74
C ILE A 183 11.99 0.88 -1.78
N SER A 184 12.18 2.19 -1.78
CA SER A 184 13.52 2.78 -1.77
C SER A 184 14.31 2.36 -0.54
N GLY A 185 13.70 2.44 0.65
CA GLY A 185 14.32 1.97 1.88
C GLY A 185 14.56 0.44 1.91
N LEU A 186 13.68 -0.34 1.27
CA LEU A 186 13.86 -1.79 1.14
C LEU A 186 15.03 -2.12 0.22
N LYS A 187 15.15 -1.47 -0.93
CA LYS A 187 16.27 -1.67 -1.89
C LYS A 187 17.64 -1.43 -1.27
N GLU A 188 17.76 -0.44 -0.40
CA GLU A 188 19.01 -0.16 0.31
C GLU A 188 19.44 -1.30 1.23
N LYS A 189 18.46 -2.00 1.81
CA LYS A 189 18.69 -3.12 2.73
C LYS A 189 18.85 -4.48 2.03
N LEU A 190 18.45 -4.57 0.76
CA LEU A 190 18.58 -5.78 -0.06
C LEU A 190 19.95 -5.89 -0.76
N LYS A 191 20.74 -4.83 -0.77
CA LYS A 191 22.12 -4.81 -1.30
C LYS A 191 23.08 -5.53 -0.35
#